data_235bf550c93318f0e233efd85d3c51e5
#
_entry.id   235bf550c93318f0e233efd85d3c51e5
#
_cell.length_a   1.000
_cell.length_b   1.000
_cell.length_c   1.000
_cell.angle_alpha   90.00
_cell.angle_beta   90.00
_cell.angle_gamma   90.00
#
_symmetry.space_group_name_H-M   'P 1'
#
loop_
_entity.id
_entity.type
_entity.pdbx_description
1 polymer ?
#
loop_
_entity_poly.entity_id
_entity_poly.type
_entity_poly.pdbx_seq_one_letter_code
_entity_poly.pdbx_strand_id
1 'polypeptide(L)'
;MYDLLRGAGADCGDTAAPCTGHTAGGADCDTLCLYSQRTDTVSVPLITFPAAFRQMKENVLTDSLGILNPFWEKLRLSRLGASADTLRIVHVGDSHIRGHIFPRTTGALMQDTFGAVSYTDVGINGAFCTTFTRPDRIADIAALHPYLLILSFGTNESHNRRYNTMLHYRQMDDLVRMLREKLPNVPMLMTTPPGSYESFRQRRRRRTYKINPRTAVAVQTIRCYADENGLAVWDMYEILGGTHRACLNWQEAGLMRPDHVHYLPDGYRLQGELFYQALLKAYNDYVEY
;
A
#
# COMPACT_ATOMS: atom_id res chain seq x y z
N MET A 1 -40.53 -7.48 45.51
CA MET A 1 -40.37 -7.83 46.93
C MET A 1 -39.08 -7.20 47.35
N TYR A 2 -39.24 -6.06 48.08
CA TYR A 2 -38.31 -5.32 48.96
C TYR A 2 -36.95 -4.89 48.35
N ASP A 3 -36.68 -3.65 48.11
CA ASP A 3 -36.79 -2.37 48.86
C ASP A 3 -35.47 -1.99 49.57
N LEU A 4 -35.00 -0.79 49.16
CA LEU A 4 -34.41 0.31 49.92
C LEU A 4 -33.16 0.05 50.81
N LEU A 5 -32.11 0.85 50.59
CA LEU A 5 -31.74 1.88 51.58
C LEU A 5 -30.79 2.94 50.98
N ARG A 6 -31.18 4.19 51.26
CA ARG A 6 -30.50 5.46 51.03
C ARG A 6 -29.36 5.71 52.04
N GLY A 7 -28.52 6.70 51.68
CA GLY A 7 -27.84 7.59 52.60
C GLY A 7 -26.36 7.69 52.30
N ALA A 8 -25.67 8.77 52.29
CA ALA A 8 -25.86 10.15 52.65
C ALA A 8 -24.64 10.90 52.04
N GLY A 9 -24.80 12.15 51.67
CA GLY A 9 -23.74 13.03 51.21
C GLY A 9 -22.78 13.44 52.34
N ALA A 10 -21.60 13.86 51.91
CA ALA A 10 -20.74 14.72 52.71
C ALA A 10 -20.08 15.70 51.79
N ASP A 11 -20.52 16.90 51.91
CA ASP A 11 -19.96 18.18 51.50
C ASP A 11 -18.62 18.38 52.23
N CYS A 12 -17.56 18.81 51.54
CA CYS A 12 -16.38 19.37 52.20
C CYS A 12 -15.82 20.48 51.33
N GLY A 13 -15.91 21.62 51.93
CA GLY A 13 -15.72 22.95 51.47
C GLY A 13 -14.32 23.33 51.05
N ASP A 14 -14.32 24.43 50.34
CA ASP A 14 -13.24 25.34 50.02
C ASP A 14 -12.41 25.76 51.25
N THR A 15 -11.08 25.61 51.14
CA THR A 15 -10.17 26.58 51.78
C THR A 15 -8.92 26.76 50.93
N ALA A 16 -8.88 27.88 50.26
CA ALA A 16 -7.67 28.43 49.68
C ALA A 16 -6.72 28.91 50.77
N ALA A 17 -5.46 28.52 50.71
CA ALA A 17 -4.37 29.14 51.45
C ALA A 17 -3.29 29.63 50.45
N PRO A 18 -2.74 30.86 50.62
CA PRO A 18 -1.78 31.42 49.70
C PRO A 18 -0.36 30.91 49.94
N CYS A 19 0.31 30.41 48.92
CA CYS A 19 1.74 30.15 48.99
C CYS A 19 2.50 31.45 48.70
N THR A 20 3.12 31.99 49.72
CA THR A 20 4.15 33.04 49.63
C THR A 20 5.46 32.50 49.11
N GLY A 21 6.11 33.29 48.25
CA GLY A 21 7.21 33.01 47.38
C GLY A 21 8.49 32.40 47.98
N HIS A 22 9.19 31.75 47.04
CA HIS A 22 10.66 31.82 46.97
C HIS A 22 11.09 31.72 45.50
N THR A 23 11.79 32.74 45.09
CA THR A 23 12.51 32.90 43.82
C THR A 23 13.68 31.93 43.77
N ALA A 24 13.73 31.04 42.75
CA ALA A 24 14.96 30.52 42.16
C ALA A 24 14.68 29.81 40.82
N GLY A 25 15.30 30.30 39.76
CA GLY A 25 15.57 29.53 38.54
C GLY A 25 14.41 29.43 37.56
N GLY A 26 14.25 30.41 36.69
CA GLY A 26 13.39 30.28 35.51
C GLY A 26 13.94 29.18 34.57
N ALA A 27 13.29 28.03 34.56
CA ALA A 27 13.33 27.16 33.44
C ALA A 27 12.09 27.49 32.59
N ASP A 28 12.35 28.03 31.40
CA ASP A 28 11.35 28.51 30.48
C ASP A 28 10.21 27.54 30.28
N CYS A 29 9.02 27.94 30.71
CA CYS A 29 7.76 27.27 30.42
C CYS A 29 7.46 27.24 28.90
N ASP A 30 8.17 28.09 28.14
CA ASP A 30 8.05 28.16 26.67
C ASP A 30 8.70 26.98 25.95
N THR A 31 9.65 26.27 26.57
CA THR A 31 10.29 25.09 25.93
C THR A 31 9.37 23.85 25.94
N LEU A 32 8.44 23.77 26.87
CA LEU A 32 7.45 22.68 26.94
C LEU A 32 6.28 22.88 25.98
N CYS A 33 5.96 24.12 25.60
CA CYS A 33 4.92 24.40 24.61
C CYS A 33 5.37 24.19 23.16
N LEU A 34 6.66 24.20 22.87
CA LEU A 34 7.19 23.99 21.52
C LEU A 34 7.26 22.51 21.13
N TYR A 35 7.10 21.57 22.06
CA TYR A 35 6.97 20.13 21.75
C TYR A 35 5.54 19.70 21.35
N SER A 36 4.56 20.59 21.44
CA SER A 36 3.13 20.30 21.24
C SER A 36 2.62 20.46 19.81
N GLN A 37 3.47 20.75 18.82
CA GLN A 37 3.03 20.94 17.42
C GLN A 37 3.96 20.31 16.36
N ARG A 38 4.66 19.25 16.63
CA ARG A 38 5.10 18.39 15.55
C ARG A 38 3.89 17.52 15.18
N THR A 39 3.13 17.97 14.20
CA THR A 39 2.21 17.08 13.49
C THR A 39 3.05 15.93 12.95
N ASP A 40 2.76 14.71 13.37
CA ASP A 40 3.47 13.51 12.90
C ASP A 40 3.25 13.26 11.40
N THR A 41 2.43 14.08 10.75
CA THR A 41 2.14 14.04 9.31
C THR A 41 3.37 14.38 8.47
N VAL A 42 3.33 13.89 7.24
CA VAL A 42 4.34 14.13 6.21
C VAL A 42 3.76 14.91 5.04
N SER A 43 4.59 15.70 4.37
CA SER A 43 4.15 16.39 3.15
C SER A 43 3.86 15.38 2.04
N VAL A 44 2.65 15.42 1.48
CA VAL A 44 2.24 14.58 0.35
C VAL A 44 2.55 15.32 -0.95
N PRO A 45 3.45 14.80 -1.81
CA PRO A 45 3.82 15.48 -3.03
C PRO A 45 2.66 15.52 -4.03
N LEU A 46 2.54 16.61 -4.77
CA LEU A 46 1.64 16.69 -5.91
C LEU A 46 2.28 15.97 -7.10
N ILE A 47 1.55 14.98 -7.64
CA ILE A 47 1.99 14.27 -8.84
C ILE A 47 1.45 14.96 -10.08
N THR A 48 2.37 15.29 -11.00
CA THR A 48 2.00 15.84 -12.31
C THR A 48 1.76 14.70 -13.29
N PHE A 49 0.51 14.54 -13.71
CA PHE A 49 0.16 13.57 -14.73
C PHE A 49 0.41 14.10 -16.14
N PRO A 50 0.79 13.24 -17.10
CA PRO A 50 0.75 13.59 -18.51
C PRO A 50 -0.63 14.08 -18.94
N ALA A 51 -0.69 15.05 -19.84
CA ALA A 51 -1.94 15.68 -20.29
C ALA A 51 -2.96 14.69 -20.92
N ALA A 52 -2.50 13.51 -21.33
CA ALA A 52 -3.35 12.44 -21.87
C ALA A 52 -4.16 11.71 -20.78
N PHE A 53 -3.74 11.77 -19.50
CA PHE A 53 -4.45 11.09 -18.42
C PHE A 53 -5.78 11.78 -18.13
N ARG A 54 -6.86 11.03 -18.19
CA ARG A 54 -8.23 11.51 -18.01
C ARG A 54 -9.03 10.55 -17.14
N GLN A 55 -10.09 11.06 -16.50
CA GLN A 55 -11.04 10.27 -15.70
C GLN A 55 -10.36 9.48 -14.58
N MET A 56 -9.29 10.01 -14.03
CA MET A 56 -8.62 9.41 -12.88
C MET A 56 -9.48 9.60 -11.64
N LYS A 57 -9.36 8.65 -10.72
CA LYS A 57 -9.94 8.75 -9.39
C LYS A 57 -8.89 9.19 -8.37
N GLU A 58 -9.33 9.45 -7.17
CA GLU A 58 -8.44 9.76 -6.07
C GLU A 58 -7.46 8.61 -5.81
N ASN A 59 -6.20 8.96 -5.61
CA ASN A 59 -5.15 7.99 -5.33
C ASN A 59 -5.07 7.73 -3.82
N VAL A 60 -5.74 6.68 -3.38
CA VAL A 60 -5.83 6.26 -1.98
C VAL A 60 -5.67 4.75 -1.84
N LEU A 61 -5.29 4.30 -0.64
CA LEU A 61 -5.36 2.91 -0.23
C LEU A 61 -6.74 2.60 0.37
N THR A 62 -7.20 1.38 0.18
CA THR A 62 -8.35 0.83 0.91
C THR A 62 -7.83 -0.11 2.00
N ASP A 63 -8.07 0.23 3.26
CA ASP A 63 -7.73 -0.58 4.43
C ASP A 63 -8.86 -0.46 5.47
N SER A 64 -9.98 -1.13 5.18
CA SER A 64 -11.23 -1.01 5.95
C SER A 64 -11.09 -1.48 7.41
N LEU A 65 -10.13 -2.36 7.68
CA LEU A 65 -9.90 -2.96 9.00
C LEU A 65 -8.69 -2.37 9.73
N GLY A 66 -7.97 -1.41 9.13
CA GLY A 66 -6.76 -0.83 9.70
C GLY A 66 -5.62 -1.84 9.90
N ILE A 67 -5.55 -2.84 9.02
CA ILE A 67 -4.52 -3.88 9.15
C ILE A 67 -3.10 -3.35 8.98
N LEU A 68 -2.94 -2.19 8.33
CA LEU A 68 -1.65 -1.52 8.16
C LEU A 68 -1.25 -0.67 9.38
N ASN A 69 -2.15 -0.45 10.36
CA ASN A 69 -1.86 0.38 11.53
C ASN A 69 -0.59 -0.02 12.29
N PRO A 70 -0.28 -1.32 12.49
CA PRO A 70 0.98 -1.71 13.13
C PRO A 70 2.23 -1.29 12.35
N PHE A 71 2.14 -1.21 11.02
CA PHE A 71 3.22 -0.72 10.17
C PHE A 71 3.33 0.82 10.24
N TRP A 72 2.22 1.53 10.21
CA TRP A 72 2.19 2.99 10.35
C TRP A 72 2.76 3.44 11.70
N GLU A 73 2.39 2.75 12.78
CA GLU A 73 2.93 3.06 14.10
C GLU A 73 4.45 2.89 14.17
N LYS A 74 4.98 1.85 13.54
CA LYS A 74 6.44 1.67 13.47
C LYS A 74 7.12 2.77 12.66
N LEU A 75 6.53 3.22 11.55
CA LEU A 75 7.03 4.39 10.79
C LEU A 75 7.01 5.65 11.65
N ARG A 76 5.93 5.89 12.39
CA ARG A 76 5.79 7.02 13.30
C ARG A 76 6.87 7.01 14.38
N LEU A 77 7.04 5.88 15.07
CA LEU A 77 8.06 5.73 16.12
C LEU A 77 9.48 5.89 15.57
N SER A 78 9.77 5.36 14.39
CA SER A 78 11.06 5.53 13.74
C SER A 78 11.32 7.01 13.43
N ARG A 79 10.33 7.72 12.91
CA ARG A 79 10.42 9.15 12.59
C ARG A 79 10.62 10.04 13.82
N LEU A 80 10.02 9.66 14.94
CA LEU A 80 10.20 10.35 16.24
C LEU A 80 11.53 10.01 16.91
N GLY A 81 12.34 9.11 16.32
CA GLY A 81 13.58 8.64 16.94
C GLY A 81 13.35 7.70 18.14
N ALA A 82 12.12 7.22 18.33
CA ALA A 82 11.76 6.29 19.40
C ALA A 82 12.06 4.81 19.05
N SER A 83 12.40 4.53 17.78
CA SER A 83 12.87 3.22 17.32
C SER A 83 14.05 3.41 16.40
N ALA A 84 15.08 2.56 16.56
CA ALA A 84 16.25 2.49 15.67
C ALA A 84 16.12 1.37 14.62
N ASP A 85 14.98 0.69 14.56
CA ASP A 85 14.76 -0.43 13.66
C ASP A 85 14.67 0.03 12.19
N THR A 86 15.34 -0.70 11.31
CA THR A 86 15.11 -0.54 9.87
C THR A 86 13.84 -1.27 9.47
N LEU A 87 12.85 -0.54 8.98
CA LEU A 87 11.57 -1.09 8.54
C LEU A 87 11.70 -1.71 7.15
N ARG A 88 11.54 -3.01 7.08
CA ARG A 88 11.67 -3.78 5.82
C ARG A 88 10.32 -3.93 5.14
N ILE A 89 10.22 -3.38 3.94
CA ILE A 89 9.09 -3.58 3.02
C ILE A 89 9.53 -4.60 1.97
N VAL A 90 8.76 -5.65 1.77
CA VAL A 90 9.02 -6.66 0.75
C VAL A 90 7.89 -6.63 -0.27
N HIS A 91 8.24 -6.43 -1.54
CA HIS A 91 7.30 -6.33 -2.65
C HIS A 91 7.45 -7.53 -3.58
N VAL A 92 6.51 -8.45 -3.51
CA VAL A 92 6.47 -9.68 -4.30
C VAL A 92 5.59 -9.49 -5.52
N GLY A 93 6.02 -9.97 -6.69
CA GLY A 93 5.18 -9.83 -7.88
C GLY A 93 5.75 -10.42 -9.16
N ASP A 94 5.17 -10.00 -10.26
CA ASP A 94 5.49 -10.47 -11.60
C ASP A 94 6.58 -9.64 -12.31
N SER A 95 6.53 -9.55 -13.63
CA SER A 95 7.49 -8.81 -14.45
C SER A 95 7.48 -7.30 -14.20
N HIS A 96 6.36 -6.74 -13.74
CA HIS A 96 6.29 -5.32 -13.39
C HIS A 96 7.16 -5.01 -12.17
N ILE A 97 7.23 -5.94 -11.22
CA ILE A 97 8.11 -5.83 -10.05
C ILE A 97 9.54 -6.23 -10.40
N ARG A 98 9.72 -7.30 -11.20
CA ARG A 98 11.05 -7.75 -11.66
C ARG A 98 11.80 -6.69 -12.46
N GLY A 99 11.11 -5.75 -13.10
CA GLY A 99 11.71 -4.61 -13.79
C GLY A 99 12.44 -3.63 -12.87
N HIS A 100 12.24 -3.73 -11.58
CA HIS A 100 12.87 -2.96 -10.49
C HIS A 100 12.51 -1.46 -10.45
N ILE A 101 12.09 -0.81 -11.53
CA ILE A 101 11.92 0.66 -11.57
C ILE A 101 10.78 1.09 -10.65
N PHE A 102 9.62 0.47 -10.75
CA PHE A 102 8.47 0.77 -9.90
C PHE A 102 8.83 0.59 -8.41
N PRO A 103 9.25 -0.59 -7.93
CA PRO A 103 9.53 -0.79 -6.50
C PRO A 103 10.70 0.06 -6.00
N ARG A 104 11.75 0.27 -6.80
CA ARG A 104 12.88 1.13 -6.40
C ARG A 104 12.51 2.59 -6.29
N THR A 105 11.63 3.10 -7.18
CA THR A 105 11.13 4.47 -7.06
C THR A 105 10.37 4.66 -5.76
N THR A 106 9.42 3.77 -5.47
CA THR A 106 8.69 3.81 -4.19
C THR A 106 9.63 3.70 -2.99
N GLY A 107 10.56 2.74 -3.04
CA GLY A 107 11.50 2.49 -1.95
C GLY A 107 12.41 3.67 -1.65
N ALA A 108 12.98 4.31 -2.68
CA ALA A 108 13.83 5.50 -2.53
C ALA A 108 13.06 6.66 -1.88
N LEU A 109 11.84 6.93 -2.38
CA LEU A 109 10.99 8.00 -1.85
C LEU A 109 10.55 7.72 -0.39
N MET A 110 10.25 6.47 -0.04
CA MET A 110 9.96 6.08 1.35
C MET A 110 11.19 6.27 2.25
N GLN A 111 12.38 5.91 1.77
CA GLN A 111 13.63 6.09 2.51
C GLN A 111 13.95 7.58 2.70
N ASP A 112 13.76 8.41 1.68
CA ASP A 112 13.97 9.86 1.76
C ASP A 112 13.03 10.52 2.79
N THR A 113 11.80 10.01 2.95
CA THR A 113 10.81 10.57 3.87
C THR A 113 10.98 10.09 5.30
N PHE A 114 11.23 8.79 5.48
CA PHE A 114 11.21 8.13 6.79
C PHE A 114 12.59 7.71 7.30
N GLY A 115 13.62 7.77 6.47
CA GLY A 115 15.00 7.42 6.83
C GLY A 115 15.21 5.92 6.90
N ALA A 116 14.94 5.30 8.04
CA ALA A 116 15.22 3.89 8.29
C ALA A 116 14.22 2.93 7.62
N VAL A 117 14.09 2.99 6.30
CA VAL A 117 13.25 2.10 5.49
C VAL A 117 14.13 1.34 4.50
N SER A 118 13.95 0.02 4.43
CA SER A 118 14.54 -0.85 3.41
C SER A 118 13.42 -1.43 2.55
N TYR A 119 13.54 -1.32 1.24
CA TYR A 119 12.56 -1.81 0.28
C TYR A 119 13.18 -2.86 -0.62
N THR A 120 12.68 -4.10 -0.53
CA THR A 120 13.19 -5.25 -1.30
C THR A 120 12.14 -5.72 -2.28
N ASP A 121 12.50 -5.81 -3.56
CA ASP A 121 11.65 -6.33 -4.61
C ASP A 121 11.99 -7.79 -4.94
N VAL A 122 10.97 -8.65 -4.96
CA VAL A 122 11.05 -10.08 -5.26
C VAL A 122 10.12 -10.36 -6.44
N GLY A 123 10.59 -10.00 -7.65
CA GLY A 123 9.82 -10.16 -8.88
C GLY A 123 10.31 -11.31 -9.74
N ILE A 124 9.39 -11.99 -10.43
CA ILE A 124 9.70 -13.04 -11.42
C ILE A 124 8.93 -12.78 -12.72
N ASN A 125 9.64 -12.80 -13.86
CA ASN A 125 9.01 -12.61 -15.16
C ASN A 125 7.95 -13.69 -15.44
N GLY A 126 6.74 -13.25 -15.82
CA GLY A 126 5.64 -14.16 -16.13
C GLY A 126 5.03 -14.86 -14.91
N ALA A 127 5.34 -14.40 -13.69
CA ALA A 127 4.83 -15.03 -12.48
C ALA A 127 3.31 -14.88 -12.33
N PHE A 128 2.72 -15.93 -11.81
CA PHE A 128 1.37 -16.01 -11.26
C PHE A 128 1.47 -16.11 -9.72
N CYS A 129 0.37 -15.98 -9.01
CA CYS A 129 0.34 -16.28 -7.58
C CYS A 129 0.93 -17.66 -7.28
N THR A 130 0.57 -18.67 -8.08
CA THR A 130 1.09 -20.05 -7.96
C THR A 130 2.59 -20.19 -8.17
N THR A 131 3.24 -19.23 -8.80
CA THR A 131 4.69 -19.23 -8.93
C THR A 131 5.38 -19.12 -7.57
N PHE A 132 4.75 -18.46 -6.62
CA PHE A 132 5.26 -18.25 -5.28
C PHE A 132 4.70 -19.22 -4.23
N THR A 133 3.66 -20.00 -4.51
CA THR A 133 3.11 -21.04 -3.62
C THR A 133 4.02 -22.27 -3.54
N ARG A 134 5.30 -22.06 -3.26
CA ARG A 134 6.33 -23.09 -3.09
C ARG A 134 7.01 -22.87 -1.75
N PRO A 135 7.23 -23.95 -0.95
CA PRO A 135 7.81 -23.84 0.39
C PRO A 135 9.17 -23.11 0.42
N ASP A 136 10.03 -23.36 -0.58
CA ASP A 136 11.32 -22.67 -0.71
C ASP A 136 11.17 -21.16 -0.91
N ARG A 137 10.29 -20.73 -1.80
CA ARG A 137 10.04 -19.30 -2.07
C ARG A 137 9.37 -18.59 -0.90
N ILE A 138 8.43 -19.26 -0.24
CA ILE A 138 7.82 -18.72 0.98
C ILE A 138 8.87 -18.56 2.08
N ALA A 139 9.78 -19.53 2.24
CA ALA A 139 10.88 -19.43 3.19
C ALA A 139 11.84 -18.29 2.84
N ASP A 140 12.17 -18.09 1.57
CA ASP A 140 13.02 -16.98 1.11
C ASP A 140 12.39 -15.63 1.41
N ILE A 141 11.07 -15.47 1.16
CA ILE A 141 10.34 -14.24 1.49
C ILE A 141 10.31 -14.01 3.01
N ALA A 142 10.04 -15.05 3.79
CA ALA A 142 10.01 -14.97 5.25
C ALA A 142 11.37 -14.62 5.85
N ALA A 143 12.47 -15.10 5.26
CA ALA A 143 13.84 -14.80 5.68
C ALA A 143 14.21 -13.31 5.49
N LEU A 144 13.47 -12.54 4.71
CA LEU A 144 13.62 -11.10 4.60
C LEU A 144 13.03 -10.34 5.81
N HIS A 145 12.30 -11.02 6.69
CA HIS A 145 11.68 -10.46 7.90
C HIS A 145 10.90 -9.15 7.63
N PRO A 146 9.90 -9.14 6.73
CA PRO A 146 9.16 -7.94 6.38
C PRO A 146 8.35 -7.38 7.55
N TYR A 147 8.23 -6.06 7.61
CA TYR A 147 7.23 -5.35 8.42
C TYR A 147 5.96 -5.01 7.63
N LEU A 148 6.08 -5.00 6.30
CA LEU A 148 4.98 -4.90 5.34
C LEU A 148 5.29 -5.80 4.14
N LEU A 149 4.32 -6.61 3.74
CA LEU A 149 4.40 -7.43 2.54
C LEU A 149 3.42 -6.92 1.47
N ILE A 150 3.93 -6.63 0.28
CA ILE A 150 3.14 -6.15 -0.85
C ILE A 150 3.07 -7.26 -1.90
N LEU A 151 1.88 -7.54 -2.43
CA LEU A 151 1.61 -8.59 -3.41
C LEU A 151 1.05 -7.96 -4.70
N SER A 152 1.79 -8.03 -5.80
CA SER A 152 1.45 -7.43 -7.09
C SER A 152 1.33 -8.49 -8.17
N PHE A 153 0.10 -8.97 -8.39
CA PHE A 153 -0.25 -10.01 -9.37
C PHE A 153 -1.50 -9.61 -10.16
N GLY A 154 -1.92 -10.46 -11.09
CA GLY A 154 -3.15 -10.27 -11.87
C GLY A 154 -2.91 -10.01 -13.35
N THR A 155 -1.74 -9.49 -13.75
CA THR A 155 -1.42 -9.28 -15.17
C THR A 155 -1.38 -10.60 -15.92
N ASN A 156 -0.59 -11.55 -15.47
CA ASN A 156 -0.43 -12.84 -16.15
C ASN A 156 -1.68 -13.71 -16.06
N GLU A 157 -2.35 -13.70 -14.91
CA GLU A 157 -3.64 -14.37 -14.72
C GLU A 157 -4.66 -13.87 -15.75
N SER A 158 -4.79 -12.55 -15.92
CA SER A 158 -5.71 -11.94 -16.86
C SER A 158 -5.36 -12.22 -18.34
N HIS A 159 -4.09 -12.48 -18.65
CA HIS A 159 -3.64 -12.86 -19.99
C HIS A 159 -3.98 -14.30 -20.36
N ASN A 160 -4.35 -15.13 -19.39
CA ASN A 160 -4.88 -16.46 -19.70
C ASN A 160 -6.25 -16.32 -20.38
N ARG A 161 -6.38 -16.79 -21.62
CA ARG A 161 -7.65 -16.76 -22.37
C ARG A 161 -8.77 -17.56 -21.71
N ARG A 162 -8.40 -18.51 -20.85
CA ARG A 162 -9.33 -19.30 -20.03
C ARG A 162 -9.37 -18.77 -18.60
N TYR A 163 -9.18 -17.46 -18.40
CA TYR A 163 -9.26 -16.85 -17.08
C TYR A 163 -10.53 -17.30 -16.35
N ASN A 164 -10.36 -17.68 -15.09
CA ASN A 164 -11.44 -18.10 -14.23
C ASN A 164 -11.28 -17.44 -12.86
N THR A 165 -12.29 -16.71 -12.40
CA THR A 165 -12.30 -15.95 -11.16
C THR A 165 -12.09 -16.83 -9.93
N MET A 166 -12.80 -17.97 -9.86
CA MET A 166 -12.69 -18.91 -8.74
C MET A 166 -11.29 -19.53 -8.65
N LEU A 167 -10.67 -19.83 -9.80
CA LEU A 167 -9.30 -20.35 -9.82
C LEU A 167 -8.31 -19.30 -9.37
N HIS A 168 -8.45 -18.05 -9.85
CA HIS A 168 -7.59 -16.93 -9.44
C HIS A 168 -7.74 -16.64 -7.95
N TYR A 169 -8.97 -16.62 -7.44
CA TYR A 169 -9.26 -16.47 -6.01
C TYR A 169 -8.52 -17.53 -5.17
N ARG A 170 -8.65 -18.81 -5.54
CA ARG A 170 -7.95 -19.92 -4.84
C ARG A 170 -6.43 -19.78 -4.89
N GLN A 171 -5.89 -19.35 -6.01
CA GLN A 171 -4.44 -19.15 -6.16
C GLN A 171 -3.93 -18.04 -5.24
N MET A 172 -4.69 -16.95 -5.06
CA MET A 172 -4.38 -15.90 -4.08
C MET A 172 -4.49 -16.44 -2.66
N ASP A 173 -5.53 -17.21 -2.37
CA ASP A 173 -5.76 -17.79 -1.05
C ASP A 173 -4.63 -18.75 -0.64
N ASP A 174 -4.22 -19.64 -1.53
CA ASP A 174 -3.09 -20.54 -1.28
C ASP A 174 -1.81 -19.78 -0.97
N LEU A 175 -1.51 -18.72 -1.74
CA LEU A 175 -0.33 -17.89 -1.52
C LEU A 175 -0.39 -17.16 -0.16
N VAL A 176 -1.49 -16.47 0.11
CA VAL A 176 -1.66 -15.67 1.34
C VAL A 176 -1.66 -16.57 2.57
N ARG A 177 -2.31 -17.72 2.53
CA ARG A 177 -2.32 -18.70 3.61
C ARG A 177 -0.91 -19.19 3.93
N MET A 178 -0.13 -19.60 2.92
CA MET A 178 1.25 -20.05 3.11
C MET A 178 2.15 -18.93 3.68
N LEU A 179 1.94 -17.68 3.25
CA LEU A 179 2.66 -16.53 3.78
C LEU A 179 2.27 -16.26 5.24
N ARG A 180 0.98 -16.31 5.58
CA ARG A 180 0.50 -16.11 6.96
C ARG A 180 0.98 -17.19 7.92
N GLU A 181 1.16 -18.43 7.47
CA GLU A 181 1.75 -19.51 8.28
C GLU A 181 3.20 -19.18 8.73
N LYS A 182 3.97 -18.47 7.90
CA LYS A 182 5.37 -18.06 8.21
C LYS A 182 5.48 -16.66 8.77
N LEU A 183 4.53 -15.79 8.46
CA LEU A 183 4.52 -14.36 8.77
C LEU A 183 3.16 -13.94 9.38
N PRO A 184 2.76 -14.53 10.53
CA PRO A 184 1.39 -14.39 11.06
C PRO A 184 1.01 -12.95 11.43
N ASN A 185 1.99 -12.10 11.77
CA ASN A 185 1.77 -10.74 12.24
C ASN A 185 2.20 -9.67 11.23
N VAL A 186 2.50 -10.08 10.01
CA VAL A 186 2.92 -9.13 8.96
C VAL A 186 1.70 -8.69 8.16
N PRO A 187 1.38 -7.38 8.16
CA PRO A 187 0.30 -6.86 7.33
C PRO A 187 0.62 -7.07 5.85
N MET A 188 -0.42 -7.37 5.08
CA MET A 188 -0.31 -7.61 3.64
C MET A 188 -1.16 -6.62 2.86
N LEU A 189 -0.59 -6.06 1.80
CA LEU A 189 -1.22 -5.15 0.87
C LEU A 189 -1.18 -5.73 -0.53
N MET A 190 -2.32 -5.78 -1.21
CA MET A 190 -2.41 -6.17 -2.61
C MET A 190 -2.44 -4.94 -3.52
N THR A 191 -1.82 -5.04 -4.69
CA THR A 191 -1.98 -4.03 -5.73
C THR A 191 -2.70 -4.64 -6.93
N THR A 192 -3.56 -3.87 -7.60
CA THR A 192 -4.17 -4.31 -8.86
C THR A 192 -3.23 -4.05 -10.04
N PRO A 193 -3.31 -4.84 -11.13
CA PRO A 193 -2.50 -4.62 -12.32
C PRO A 193 -2.84 -3.30 -13.00
N PRO A 194 -1.88 -2.64 -13.67
CA PRO A 194 -2.08 -1.31 -14.27
C PRO A 194 -2.95 -1.30 -15.53
N GLY A 195 -3.32 -2.45 -16.03
CA GLY A 195 -3.99 -2.61 -17.30
C GLY A 195 -3.05 -3.07 -18.43
N SER A 196 -3.60 -3.77 -19.41
CA SER A 196 -2.82 -4.30 -20.52
C SER A 196 -3.69 -4.56 -21.75
N TYR A 197 -3.03 -4.77 -22.89
CA TYR A 197 -3.68 -5.15 -24.13
C TYR A 197 -3.39 -6.62 -24.45
N GLU A 198 -4.37 -7.31 -24.98
CA GLU A 198 -4.14 -8.61 -25.62
C GLU A 198 -3.83 -8.44 -27.10
N SER A 199 -2.94 -9.30 -27.63
CA SER A 199 -2.50 -9.24 -29.03
C SER A 199 -3.15 -10.34 -29.86
N PHE A 200 -3.52 -9.99 -31.09
CA PHE A 200 -4.08 -10.90 -32.08
C PHE A 200 -3.20 -10.90 -33.32
N ARG A 201 -2.78 -12.09 -33.75
CA ARG A 201 -2.05 -12.27 -35.00
C ARG A 201 -2.94 -12.99 -35.98
N GLN A 202 -3.35 -12.31 -37.03
CA GLN A 202 -3.98 -12.94 -38.19
C GLN A 202 -2.90 -13.44 -39.16
N ARG A 203 -3.18 -14.58 -39.82
CA ARG A 203 -2.26 -15.18 -40.80
C ARG A 203 -1.84 -14.12 -41.82
N ARG A 204 -0.51 -13.85 -41.97
CA ARG A 204 0.08 -12.87 -42.88
C ARG A 204 -0.29 -11.37 -42.68
N ARG A 205 -0.90 -11.02 -41.52
CA ARG A 205 -1.22 -9.61 -41.19
C ARG A 205 -0.40 -9.11 -40.01
N ARG A 206 -0.30 -7.79 -39.89
CA ARG A 206 0.30 -7.11 -38.73
C ARG A 206 -0.46 -7.48 -37.46
N ARG A 207 0.26 -7.63 -36.35
CA ARG A 207 -0.34 -7.85 -35.03
C ARG A 207 -1.24 -6.66 -34.67
N THR A 208 -2.43 -6.95 -34.18
CA THR A 208 -3.38 -5.96 -33.65
C THR A 208 -3.51 -6.13 -32.15
N TYR A 209 -3.87 -5.05 -31.48
CA TYR A 209 -4.00 -5.01 -30.01
C TYR A 209 -5.39 -4.52 -29.66
N LYS A 210 -5.97 -5.10 -28.59
CA LYS A 210 -7.22 -4.66 -27.96
C LYS A 210 -7.02 -4.67 -26.46
N ILE A 211 -7.69 -3.77 -25.74
CA ILE A 211 -7.69 -3.77 -24.29
C ILE A 211 -8.11 -5.17 -23.81
N ASN A 212 -7.34 -5.75 -22.88
CA ASN A 212 -7.65 -7.05 -22.32
C ASN A 212 -8.85 -6.94 -21.35
N PRO A 213 -10.04 -7.45 -21.72
CA PRO A 213 -11.23 -7.30 -20.88
C PRO A 213 -11.13 -8.10 -19.58
N ARG A 214 -10.29 -9.13 -19.53
CA ARG A 214 -10.11 -9.97 -18.34
C ARG A 214 -9.33 -9.26 -17.24
N THR A 215 -8.58 -8.19 -17.56
CA THR A 215 -7.91 -7.39 -16.55
C THR A 215 -8.90 -6.79 -15.57
N ALA A 216 -10.00 -6.20 -16.04
CA ALA A 216 -11.04 -5.65 -15.17
C ALA A 216 -11.66 -6.74 -14.26
N VAL A 217 -11.86 -7.95 -14.81
CA VAL A 217 -12.38 -9.09 -14.02
C VAL A 217 -11.37 -9.55 -12.98
N ALA A 218 -10.07 -9.58 -13.32
CA ALA A 218 -9.01 -9.94 -12.38
C ALA A 218 -8.88 -8.89 -11.25
N VAL A 219 -8.99 -7.61 -11.57
CA VAL A 219 -9.01 -6.51 -10.60
C VAL A 219 -10.16 -6.71 -9.60
N GLN A 220 -11.38 -6.96 -10.10
CA GLN A 220 -12.52 -7.21 -9.23
C GLN A 220 -12.32 -8.46 -8.35
N THR A 221 -11.71 -9.52 -8.89
CA THR A 221 -11.38 -10.73 -8.12
C THR A 221 -10.38 -10.43 -6.99
N ILE A 222 -9.35 -9.62 -7.26
CA ILE A 222 -8.36 -9.21 -6.26
C ILE A 222 -9.04 -8.40 -5.15
N ARG A 223 -9.89 -7.44 -5.51
CA ARG A 223 -10.61 -6.61 -4.53
C ARG A 223 -11.53 -7.43 -3.63
N CYS A 224 -12.34 -8.30 -4.22
CA CYS A 224 -13.22 -9.19 -3.44
C CYS A 224 -12.40 -10.09 -2.51
N TYR A 225 -11.32 -10.69 -3.01
CA TYR A 225 -10.45 -11.53 -2.20
C TYR A 225 -9.85 -10.76 -1.03
N ALA A 226 -9.33 -9.56 -1.27
CA ALA A 226 -8.70 -8.75 -0.24
C ALA A 226 -9.69 -8.31 0.83
N ASP A 227 -10.89 -7.87 0.44
CA ASP A 227 -11.96 -7.47 1.35
C ASP A 227 -12.42 -8.64 2.24
N GLU A 228 -12.69 -9.80 1.65
CA GLU A 228 -13.12 -11.01 2.37
C GLU A 228 -12.04 -11.58 3.31
N ASN A 229 -10.76 -11.35 3.02
CA ASN A 229 -9.63 -11.90 3.77
C ASN A 229 -8.87 -10.86 4.61
N GLY A 230 -9.39 -9.66 4.75
CA GLY A 230 -8.80 -8.60 5.57
C GLY A 230 -7.38 -8.24 5.11
N LEU A 231 -7.25 -7.84 3.84
CA LEU A 231 -6.03 -7.33 3.25
C LEU A 231 -6.27 -5.88 2.78
N ALA A 232 -5.26 -5.05 2.86
CA ALA A 232 -5.31 -3.74 2.26
C ALA A 232 -5.16 -3.83 0.73
N VAL A 233 -5.68 -2.84 0.01
CA VAL A 233 -5.60 -2.79 -1.47
C VAL A 233 -5.20 -1.41 -1.94
N TRP A 234 -4.25 -1.35 -2.87
CA TRP A 234 -4.05 -0.22 -3.75
C TRP A 234 -4.56 -0.54 -5.15
N ASP A 235 -5.72 0.04 -5.49
CA ASP A 235 -6.38 -0.24 -6.77
C ASP A 235 -5.92 0.71 -7.86
N MET A 236 -4.67 0.50 -8.34
CA MET A 236 -4.08 1.30 -9.41
C MET A 236 -4.93 1.32 -10.67
N TYR A 237 -5.56 0.20 -11.03
CA TYR A 237 -6.39 0.12 -12.22
C TYR A 237 -7.56 1.11 -12.15
N GLU A 238 -8.27 1.12 -11.04
CA GLU A 238 -9.42 1.99 -10.85
C GLU A 238 -9.02 3.46 -10.69
N ILE A 239 -7.94 3.74 -9.96
CA ILE A 239 -7.35 5.09 -9.82
C ILE A 239 -7.04 5.70 -11.19
N LEU A 240 -6.57 4.89 -12.13
CA LEU A 240 -6.20 5.33 -13.48
C LEU A 240 -7.36 5.27 -14.48
N GLY A 241 -8.60 5.24 -14.02
CA GLY A 241 -9.82 5.35 -14.83
C GLY A 241 -10.48 4.03 -15.20
N GLY A 242 -10.03 2.92 -14.63
CA GLY A 242 -10.69 1.60 -14.71
C GLY A 242 -10.83 1.05 -16.12
N THR A 243 -11.91 0.30 -16.33
CA THR A 243 -12.17 -0.46 -17.57
C THR A 243 -12.07 0.36 -18.85
N HIS A 244 -12.46 1.63 -18.80
CA HIS A 244 -12.52 2.47 -20.01
C HIS A 244 -11.26 3.27 -20.27
N ARG A 245 -10.51 3.61 -19.23
CA ARG A 245 -9.43 4.60 -19.36
C ARG A 245 -8.06 4.11 -18.89
N ALA A 246 -7.94 3.18 -17.96
CA ALA A 246 -6.64 2.80 -17.42
C ALA A 246 -5.59 2.47 -18.51
N CYS A 247 -5.91 1.56 -19.45
CA CYS A 247 -4.99 1.23 -20.53
C CYS A 247 -4.77 2.40 -21.52
N LEU A 248 -5.85 3.13 -21.85
CA LEU A 248 -5.77 4.25 -22.79
C LEU A 248 -4.90 5.39 -22.26
N ASN A 249 -5.00 5.71 -20.99
CA ASN A 249 -4.18 6.75 -20.35
C ASN A 249 -2.69 6.45 -20.52
N TRP A 250 -2.27 5.24 -20.26
CA TRP A 250 -0.89 4.82 -20.45
C TRP A 250 -0.45 4.85 -21.92
N GLN A 251 -1.32 4.39 -22.81
CA GLN A 251 -1.02 4.33 -24.25
C GLN A 251 -0.96 5.71 -24.87
N GLU A 252 -1.97 6.57 -24.62
CA GLU A 252 -2.06 7.93 -25.17
C GLU A 252 -0.93 8.83 -24.66
N ALA A 253 -0.43 8.57 -23.44
CA ALA A 253 0.74 9.23 -22.87
C ALA A 253 2.08 8.72 -23.45
N GLY A 254 2.06 7.67 -24.28
CA GLY A 254 3.29 7.09 -24.83
C GLY A 254 4.15 6.37 -23.81
N LEU A 255 3.58 5.92 -22.68
CA LEU A 255 4.31 5.31 -21.58
C LEU A 255 4.33 3.77 -21.61
N MET A 256 3.65 3.14 -22.58
CA MET A 256 3.68 1.69 -22.77
C MET A 256 4.77 1.26 -23.73
N ARG A 257 5.32 0.06 -23.51
CA ARG A 257 6.20 -0.61 -24.46
C ARG A 257 5.43 -1.10 -25.69
N PRO A 258 6.11 -1.43 -26.81
CA PRO A 258 5.45 -1.96 -28.01
C PRO A 258 4.70 -3.28 -27.83
N ASP A 259 4.92 -4.01 -26.74
CA ASP A 259 4.16 -5.22 -26.38
C ASP A 259 2.78 -4.91 -25.79
N HIS A 260 2.54 -3.65 -25.40
CA HIS A 260 1.32 -3.15 -24.77
C HIS A 260 0.91 -3.88 -23.47
N VAL A 261 1.90 -4.43 -22.77
CA VAL A 261 1.77 -5.07 -21.45
C VAL A 261 2.68 -4.37 -20.45
N HIS A 262 3.93 -4.13 -20.85
CA HIS A 262 4.93 -3.48 -20.01
C HIS A 262 5.00 -1.98 -20.29
N TYR A 263 5.65 -1.26 -19.38
CA TYR A 263 5.77 0.19 -19.42
C TYR A 263 7.21 0.62 -19.71
N LEU A 264 7.37 1.82 -20.23
CA LEU A 264 8.65 2.49 -20.33
C LEU A 264 9.13 2.91 -18.94
N PRO A 265 10.42 3.22 -18.74
CA PRO A 265 10.94 3.63 -17.44
C PRO A 265 10.13 4.75 -16.77
N ASP A 266 9.70 5.76 -17.52
CA ASP A 266 8.91 6.87 -16.97
C ASP A 266 7.50 6.42 -16.53
N GLY A 267 6.89 5.46 -17.23
CA GLY A 267 5.63 4.86 -16.81
C GLY A 267 5.77 4.09 -15.47
N TYR A 268 6.86 3.35 -15.29
CA TYR A 268 7.13 2.67 -14.03
C TYR A 268 7.51 3.64 -12.89
N ARG A 269 8.21 4.75 -13.19
CA ARG A 269 8.47 5.80 -12.20
C ARG A 269 7.16 6.42 -11.72
N LEU A 270 6.27 6.77 -12.65
CA LEU A 270 4.96 7.32 -12.30
C LEU A 270 4.14 6.34 -11.44
N GLN A 271 4.18 5.02 -11.73
CA GLN A 271 3.55 4.02 -10.86
C GLN A 271 4.14 4.04 -9.45
N GLY A 272 5.47 4.14 -9.34
CA GLY A 272 6.17 4.22 -8.05
C GLY A 272 5.83 5.47 -7.25
N GLU A 273 5.77 6.62 -7.91
CA GLU A 273 5.38 7.90 -7.29
C GLU A 273 3.92 7.89 -6.82
N LEU A 274 3.01 7.33 -7.64
CA LEU A 274 1.60 7.16 -7.26
C LEU A 274 1.44 6.25 -6.04
N PHE A 275 2.13 5.12 -6.03
CA PHE A 275 2.06 4.20 -4.91
C PHE A 275 2.63 4.83 -3.64
N TYR A 276 3.78 5.50 -3.73
CA TYR A 276 4.35 6.26 -2.64
C TYR A 276 3.37 7.33 -2.11
N GLN A 277 2.74 8.13 -2.98
CA GLN A 277 1.76 9.12 -2.58
C GLN A 277 0.59 8.50 -1.81
N ALA A 278 0.08 7.35 -2.27
CA ALA A 278 -1.01 6.64 -1.58
C ALA A 278 -0.58 6.13 -0.18
N LEU A 279 0.67 5.66 -0.05
CA LEU A 279 1.24 5.27 1.25
C LEU A 279 1.36 6.45 2.20
N LEU A 280 1.78 7.63 1.72
CA LEU A 280 1.87 8.83 2.55
C LEU A 280 0.50 9.33 3.02
N LYS A 281 -0.50 9.32 2.15
CA LYS A 281 -1.88 9.68 2.53
C LYS A 281 -2.39 8.76 3.64
N ALA A 282 -2.26 7.45 3.46
CA ALA A 282 -2.70 6.48 4.46
C ALA A 282 -1.92 6.58 5.79
N TYR A 283 -0.63 6.93 5.73
CA TYR A 283 0.13 7.24 6.93
C TYR A 283 -0.39 8.51 7.64
N ASN A 284 -0.65 9.58 6.88
CA ASN A 284 -1.20 10.82 7.46
C ASN A 284 -2.58 10.59 8.08
N ASP A 285 -3.46 9.86 7.38
CA ASP A 285 -4.76 9.47 7.92
C ASP A 285 -4.61 8.71 9.26
N TYR A 286 -3.62 7.82 9.36
CA TYR A 286 -3.35 7.09 10.60
C TYR A 286 -2.87 7.99 11.75
N VAL A 287 -2.02 8.99 11.50
CA VAL A 287 -1.45 9.84 12.55
C VAL A 287 -2.34 11.02 12.94
N GLU A 288 -3.37 11.33 12.15
CA GLU A 288 -4.36 12.37 12.41
C GLU A 288 -5.53 11.88 13.28
N TYR A 289 -5.73 10.55 13.37
CA TYR A 289 -6.76 9.89 14.19
C TYR A 289 -6.16 9.30 15.47
#